data_a8462c68bb5c9c35710ec8a23eed12b2
#
_entry.id   a8462c68bb5c9c35710ec8a23eed12b2
#
_cell.length_a   1.000
_cell.length_b   1.000
_cell.length_c   1.000
_cell.angle_alpha   90.00
_cell.angle_beta   90.00
_cell.angle_gamma   90.00
#
_symmetry.space_group_name_H-M   'P 1'
#
loop_
_entity.id
_entity.type
_entity.pdbx_description
1 polymer ?
#
loop_
_entity_poly.entity_id
_entity_poly.type
_entity_poly.pdbx_seq_one_letter_code
_entity_poly.pdbx_strand_id
1 'polypeptide(L)'
;TGMLGSVEVVETVAALLDEADAPTVVDPVMVAKGGAALLPDAAVEAVKALMIPRAALLTPNAPEAEALTGLAVQDLDGQRRAGEALLRLGARAVLMKGGHVPGPAVIDVLMTADGETVLEAERVDTRHTHGTGCTLASACAAGLAMGRPLEVAVAEAWAYVGEAIRRAPGLGGGHGPLDHGWPVRG
;
A
#
# COMPACT_ATOMS: atom_id res chain seq x y z
N THR A 1 5.03 -6.03 -5.63
CA THR A 1 4.31 -7.28 -5.31
C THR A 1 2.95 -6.95 -4.71
N GLY A 2 2.01 -7.88 -4.78
CA GLY A 2 0.69 -7.80 -4.14
C GLY A 2 0.38 -9.08 -3.36
N MET A 3 -0.83 -9.64 -3.52
CA MET A 3 -1.28 -10.86 -2.82
C MET A 3 -0.48 -12.08 -3.29
N LEU A 4 0.29 -12.70 -2.38
CA LEU A 4 1.19 -13.83 -2.68
C LEU A 4 0.60 -15.20 -2.37
N GLY A 5 -0.50 -15.29 -1.62
CA GLY A 5 -1.37 -16.46 -1.47
C GLY A 5 -0.87 -17.59 -0.57
N SER A 6 0.41 -17.90 -0.52
CA SER A 6 0.97 -19.00 0.30
C SER A 6 2.42 -18.75 0.72
N VAL A 7 2.91 -19.53 1.68
CA VAL A 7 4.30 -19.48 2.15
C VAL A 7 5.28 -19.75 1.00
N GLU A 8 5.02 -20.77 0.20
CA GLU A 8 5.89 -21.17 -0.91
C GLU A 8 6.01 -20.07 -1.98
N VAL A 9 4.91 -19.34 -2.24
CA VAL A 9 4.93 -18.19 -3.16
C VAL A 9 5.75 -17.05 -2.57
N VAL A 10 5.58 -16.76 -1.27
CA VAL A 10 6.36 -15.72 -0.58
C VAL A 10 7.86 -16.05 -0.64
N GLU A 11 8.24 -17.28 -0.32
CA GLU A 11 9.63 -17.75 -0.36
C GLU A 11 10.22 -17.66 -1.77
N THR A 12 9.47 -18.10 -2.78
CA THR A 12 9.89 -18.05 -4.19
C THR A 12 10.10 -16.59 -4.63
N VAL A 13 9.15 -15.72 -4.34
CA VAL A 13 9.25 -14.29 -4.71
C VAL A 13 10.40 -13.63 -3.97
N ALA A 14 10.59 -13.90 -2.67
CA ALA A 14 11.70 -13.35 -1.91
C ALA A 14 13.07 -13.76 -2.50
N ALA A 15 13.22 -15.02 -2.90
CA ALA A 15 14.44 -15.50 -3.56
C ALA A 15 14.69 -14.78 -4.91
N LEU A 16 13.66 -14.60 -5.73
CA LEU A 16 13.77 -13.85 -6.99
C LEU A 16 14.12 -12.36 -6.76
N LEU A 17 13.61 -11.76 -5.69
CA LEU A 17 13.95 -10.38 -5.35
C LEU A 17 15.40 -10.21 -4.89
N ASP A 18 16.00 -11.24 -4.29
CA ASP A 18 17.42 -11.23 -3.93
C ASP A 18 18.35 -11.24 -5.17
N GLU A 19 17.85 -11.76 -6.31
CA GLU A 19 18.58 -11.75 -7.59
C GLU A 19 18.30 -10.46 -8.39
N ALA A 20 17.24 -9.71 -8.05
CA ALA A 20 16.84 -8.52 -8.79
C ALA A 20 17.55 -7.28 -8.25
N ASP A 21 18.23 -6.55 -9.12
CA ASP A 21 18.82 -5.23 -8.82
C ASP A 21 17.81 -4.10 -9.11
N ALA A 22 16.68 -4.14 -8.37
CA ALA A 22 15.59 -3.17 -8.54
C ALA A 22 14.90 -2.84 -7.21
N PRO A 23 14.48 -1.58 -7.00
CA PRO A 23 13.71 -1.23 -5.82
C PRO A 23 12.35 -1.96 -5.83
N THR A 24 12.02 -2.60 -4.72
CA THR A 24 10.78 -3.38 -4.58
C THR A 24 9.74 -2.61 -3.80
N VAL A 25 8.55 -2.44 -4.38
CA VAL A 25 7.36 -1.96 -3.66
C VAL A 25 6.52 -3.17 -3.24
N VAL A 26 6.31 -3.33 -1.94
CA VAL A 26 5.54 -4.43 -1.36
C VAL A 26 4.20 -3.91 -0.88
N ASP A 27 3.10 -4.32 -1.54
CA ASP A 27 1.73 -4.14 -1.03
C ASP A 27 1.32 -5.41 -0.29
N PRO A 28 1.26 -5.41 1.05
CA PRO A 28 1.09 -6.63 1.84
C PRO A 28 -0.38 -7.03 1.91
N VAL A 29 -0.98 -7.34 0.75
CA VAL A 29 -2.41 -7.67 0.63
C VAL A 29 -2.72 -8.95 1.41
N MET A 30 -3.50 -8.83 2.48
CA MET A 30 -3.86 -9.93 3.39
C MET A 30 -5.36 -10.16 3.52
N VAL A 31 -6.17 -9.15 3.20
CA VAL A 31 -7.62 -9.18 3.40
C VAL A 31 -8.31 -8.72 2.13
N ALA A 32 -9.29 -9.49 1.68
CA ALA A 32 -10.16 -9.09 0.57
C ALA A 32 -11.01 -7.88 0.96
N LYS A 33 -11.47 -7.12 -0.02
CA LYS A 33 -12.34 -5.94 0.21
C LYS A 33 -13.64 -6.26 0.96
N GLY A 34 -14.05 -7.52 0.97
CA GLY A 34 -15.19 -8.05 1.74
C GLY A 34 -14.84 -8.54 3.15
N GLY A 35 -13.61 -8.33 3.63
CA GLY A 35 -13.15 -8.73 4.96
C GLY A 35 -12.69 -10.19 5.08
N ALA A 36 -12.74 -10.99 4.02
CA ALA A 36 -12.23 -12.36 4.05
C ALA A 36 -10.70 -12.37 4.09
N ALA A 37 -10.11 -13.16 5.00
CA ALA A 37 -8.68 -13.39 5.04
C ALA A 37 -8.22 -14.08 3.74
N LEU A 38 -7.20 -13.53 3.10
CA LEU A 38 -6.59 -14.04 1.86
C LEU A 38 -5.32 -14.84 2.14
N LEU A 39 -4.68 -14.61 3.29
CA LEU A 39 -3.46 -15.29 3.70
C LEU A 39 -3.69 -16.08 4.99
N PRO A 40 -3.20 -17.33 5.06
CA PRO A 40 -3.10 -18.05 6.33
C PRO A 40 -2.01 -17.42 7.22
N ASP A 41 -2.11 -17.59 8.54
CA ASP A 41 -1.18 -16.99 9.52
C ASP A 41 0.30 -17.29 9.20
N ALA A 42 0.61 -18.50 8.76
CA ALA A 42 1.96 -18.86 8.36
C ALA A 42 2.50 -18.03 7.19
N ALA A 43 1.63 -17.64 6.24
CA ALA A 43 2.03 -16.80 5.13
C ALA A 43 2.17 -15.32 5.57
N VAL A 44 1.41 -14.87 6.55
CA VAL A 44 1.61 -13.55 7.19
C VAL A 44 2.99 -13.48 7.84
N GLU A 45 3.38 -14.51 8.60
CA GLU A 45 4.71 -14.57 9.21
C GLU A 45 5.83 -14.66 8.14
N ALA A 46 5.62 -15.37 7.05
CA ALA A 46 6.56 -15.38 5.93
C ALA A 46 6.70 -14.00 5.27
N VAL A 47 5.60 -13.26 5.08
CA VAL A 47 5.64 -11.87 4.58
C VAL A 47 6.44 -10.97 5.52
N LYS A 48 6.23 -11.08 6.85
CA LYS A 48 6.99 -10.33 7.85
C LYS A 48 8.48 -10.62 7.76
N ALA A 49 8.85 -11.89 7.72
CA ALA A 49 10.24 -12.31 7.76
C ALA A 49 10.99 -12.07 6.45
N LEU A 50 10.32 -12.24 5.30
CA LEU A 50 10.99 -12.29 4.00
C LEU A 50 10.71 -11.08 3.12
N MET A 51 9.50 -10.50 3.14
CA MET A 51 9.14 -9.43 2.22
C MET A 51 9.41 -8.04 2.81
N ILE A 52 9.14 -7.83 4.10
CA ILE A 52 9.33 -6.52 4.75
C ILE A 52 10.79 -6.05 4.65
N PRO A 53 11.82 -6.88 4.98
CA PRO A 53 13.22 -6.43 4.88
C PRO A 53 13.69 -6.14 3.45
N ARG A 54 12.98 -6.64 2.44
CA ARG A 54 13.28 -6.40 1.02
C ARG A 54 12.54 -5.20 0.44
N ALA A 55 11.58 -4.64 1.19
CA ALA A 55 10.79 -3.51 0.73
C ALA A 55 11.61 -2.21 0.70
N ALA A 56 11.82 -1.66 -0.49
CA ALA A 56 12.20 -0.27 -0.66
C ALA A 56 11.06 0.67 -0.24
N LEU A 57 9.82 0.22 -0.48
CA LEU A 57 8.59 0.84 0.02
C LEU A 57 7.57 -0.25 0.37
N LEU A 58 7.07 -0.24 1.60
CA LEU A 58 5.95 -1.05 2.06
C LEU A 58 4.67 -0.20 2.10
N THR A 59 3.54 -0.70 1.58
CA THR A 59 2.30 0.10 1.46
C THR A 59 1.09 -0.51 2.19
N PRO A 60 1.14 -0.73 3.51
CA PRO A 60 0.05 -1.35 4.25
C PRO A 60 -1.13 -0.39 4.46
N ASN A 61 -2.35 -0.92 4.44
CA ASN A 61 -3.51 -0.26 5.02
C ASN A 61 -3.61 -0.55 6.53
N ALA A 62 -4.59 0.06 7.23
CA ALA A 62 -4.73 -0.10 8.67
C ALA A 62 -4.91 -1.58 9.11
N PRO A 63 -5.83 -2.39 8.54
CA PRO A 63 -5.93 -3.82 8.86
C PRO A 63 -4.66 -4.63 8.58
N GLU A 64 -3.96 -4.34 7.50
CA GLU A 64 -2.70 -4.99 7.15
C GLU A 64 -1.58 -4.64 8.15
N ALA A 65 -1.49 -3.37 8.52
CA ALA A 65 -0.53 -2.92 9.53
C ALA A 65 -0.83 -3.51 10.91
N GLU A 66 -2.10 -3.62 11.30
CA GLU A 66 -2.53 -4.30 12.53
C GLU A 66 -2.13 -5.78 12.52
N ALA A 67 -2.35 -6.49 11.42
CA ALA A 67 -1.95 -7.89 11.28
C ALA A 67 -0.43 -8.09 11.36
N LEU A 68 0.35 -7.17 10.76
CA LEU A 68 1.81 -7.24 10.75
C LEU A 68 2.45 -6.85 12.08
N THR A 69 1.86 -5.92 12.83
CA THR A 69 2.50 -5.32 14.01
C THR A 69 1.85 -5.70 15.34
N GLY A 70 0.58 -6.15 15.31
CA GLY A 70 -0.23 -6.33 16.51
C GLY A 70 -0.70 -5.02 17.16
N LEU A 71 -0.48 -3.87 16.52
CA LEU A 71 -0.82 -2.55 17.05
C LEU A 71 -2.13 -2.05 16.41
N ALA A 72 -3.04 -1.47 17.20
CA ALA A 72 -4.27 -0.86 16.68
C ALA A 72 -3.97 0.40 15.85
N VAL A 73 -4.63 0.51 14.69
CA VAL A 73 -4.46 1.61 13.73
C VAL A 73 -5.83 2.26 13.46
N GLN A 74 -6.29 3.08 14.39
CA GLN A 74 -7.61 3.73 14.34
C GLN A 74 -7.54 5.24 14.06
N ASP A 75 -6.35 5.81 14.12
CA ASP A 75 -6.08 7.23 13.95
C ASP A 75 -4.65 7.45 13.41
N LEU A 76 -4.27 8.72 13.24
CA LEU A 76 -2.95 9.12 12.75
C LEU A 76 -1.81 8.65 13.69
N ASP A 77 -2.03 8.69 15.00
CA ASP A 77 -1.02 8.23 15.96
C ASP A 77 -0.85 6.71 15.90
N GLY A 78 -1.93 5.96 15.67
CA GLY A 78 -1.88 4.53 15.39
C GLY A 78 -1.10 4.23 14.10
N GLN A 79 -1.32 5.01 13.03
CA GLN A 79 -0.55 4.89 11.80
C GLN A 79 0.95 5.11 12.05
N ARG A 80 1.32 6.14 12.81
CA ARG A 80 2.72 6.43 13.15
C ARG A 80 3.36 5.29 13.94
N ARG A 81 2.71 4.82 15.01
CA ARG A 81 3.23 3.71 15.83
C ARG A 81 3.42 2.43 15.02
N ALA A 82 2.46 2.09 14.18
CA ALA A 82 2.55 0.91 13.32
C ALA A 82 3.64 1.08 12.24
N GLY A 83 3.72 2.25 11.61
CA GLY A 83 4.76 2.57 10.62
C GLY A 83 6.17 2.46 11.21
N GLU A 84 6.41 3.00 12.41
CA GLU A 84 7.67 2.84 13.13
C GLU A 84 8.00 1.36 13.42
N ALA A 85 6.98 0.56 13.80
CA ALA A 85 7.18 -0.86 14.03
C ALA A 85 7.58 -1.59 12.73
N LEU A 86 6.99 -1.23 11.59
CA LEU A 86 7.32 -1.78 10.28
C LEU A 86 8.72 -1.37 9.80
N LEU A 87 9.15 -0.14 10.06
CA LEU A 87 10.53 0.29 9.83
C LEU A 87 11.52 -0.54 10.67
N ARG A 88 11.19 -0.81 11.95
CA ARG A 88 12.02 -1.68 12.82
C ARG A 88 12.07 -3.14 12.33
N LEU A 89 11.05 -3.62 11.61
CA LEU A 89 11.05 -4.93 10.95
C LEU A 89 11.89 -4.97 9.67
N GLY A 90 12.46 -3.84 9.25
CA GLY A 90 13.44 -3.77 8.18
C GLY A 90 12.96 -3.13 6.88
N ALA A 91 11.72 -2.64 6.79
CA ALA A 91 11.30 -1.84 5.63
C ALA A 91 12.15 -0.55 5.55
N ARG A 92 12.59 -0.16 4.34
CA ARG A 92 13.35 1.09 4.16
C ARG A 92 12.44 2.32 4.23
N ALA A 93 11.21 2.19 3.76
CA ALA A 93 10.15 3.19 3.87
C ALA A 93 8.80 2.50 3.99
N VAL A 94 7.85 3.18 4.65
CA VAL A 94 6.47 2.70 4.84
C VAL A 94 5.51 3.80 4.46
N LEU A 95 4.58 3.52 3.53
CA LEU A 95 3.44 4.36 3.23
C LEU A 95 2.20 3.78 3.92
N MET A 96 1.88 4.30 5.10
CA MET A 96 0.67 3.93 5.86
C MET A 96 -0.56 4.51 5.17
N LYS A 97 -1.43 3.64 4.63
CA LYS A 97 -2.66 4.07 3.92
C LYS A 97 -3.80 4.34 4.90
N GLY A 98 -4.34 5.56 4.92
CA GLY A 98 -5.42 5.98 5.82
C GLY A 98 -6.84 5.75 5.30
N GLY A 99 -7.01 5.15 4.13
CA GLY A 99 -8.33 4.94 3.55
C GLY A 99 -9.33 4.16 4.42
N HIS A 100 -8.85 3.31 5.32
CA HIS A 100 -9.63 2.54 6.29
C HIS A 100 -9.79 3.23 7.65
N VAL A 101 -9.05 4.31 7.91
CA VAL A 101 -9.19 5.10 9.14
C VAL A 101 -10.41 5.99 9.00
N PRO A 102 -11.36 6.01 9.97
CA PRO A 102 -12.54 6.85 9.90
C PRO A 102 -12.22 8.34 9.87
N GLY A 103 -13.04 9.13 9.19
CA GLY A 103 -12.90 10.59 9.18
C GLY A 103 -13.28 11.22 7.83
N PRO A 104 -13.41 12.55 7.79
CA PRO A 104 -13.76 13.29 6.59
C PRO A 104 -12.58 13.38 5.60
N ALA A 105 -11.36 13.23 6.09
CA ALA A 105 -10.15 13.19 5.28
C ALA A 105 -9.59 11.77 5.16
N VAL A 106 -8.83 11.52 4.12
CA VAL A 106 -7.90 10.39 3.98
C VAL A 106 -6.51 10.94 4.25
N ILE A 107 -5.83 10.37 5.24
CA ILE A 107 -4.49 10.78 5.64
C ILE A 107 -3.56 9.58 5.47
N ASP A 108 -2.68 9.65 4.49
CA ASP A 108 -1.61 8.68 4.28
C ASP A 108 -0.30 9.25 4.84
N VAL A 109 0.53 8.41 5.45
CA VAL A 109 1.80 8.84 6.05
C VAL A 109 2.95 8.06 5.43
N LEU A 110 3.81 8.76 4.69
CA LEU A 110 5.08 8.20 4.25
C LEU A 110 6.11 8.39 5.37
N MET A 111 6.69 7.30 5.82
CA MET A 111 7.68 7.27 6.91
C MET A 111 8.98 6.65 6.43
N THR A 112 10.09 7.26 6.79
CA THR A 112 11.46 6.80 6.54
C THR A 112 12.30 6.94 7.81
N ALA A 113 13.56 6.53 7.77
CA ALA A 113 14.50 6.77 8.87
C ALA A 113 14.77 8.28 9.10
N ASP A 114 14.56 9.11 8.07
CA ASP A 114 14.87 10.55 8.09
C ASP A 114 13.67 11.42 8.52
N GLY A 115 12.47 10.84 8.58
CA GLY A 115 11.26 11.56 8.99
C GLY A 115 9.98 11.07 8.33
N GLU A 116 8.95 11.90 8.42
CA GLU A 116 7.63 11.61 7.83
C GLU A 116 7.14 12.71 6.88
N THR A 117 6.34 12.31 5.90
CA THR A 117 5.56 13.20 5.04
C THR A 117 4.10 12.79 5.14
N VAL A 118 3.22 13.73 5.49
CA VAL A 118 1.77 13.52 5.57
C VAL A 118 1.13 13.95 4.25
N LEU A 119 0.33 13.07 3.67
CA LEU A 119 -0.48 13.31 2.48
C LEU A 119 -1.95 13.31 2.89
N GLU A 120 -2.65 14.40 2.65
CA GLU A 120 -4.04 14.58 3.09
C GLU A 120 -4.92 15.03 1.94
N ALA A 121 -6.11 14.42 1.82
CA ALA A 121 -7.17 14.88 0.93
C ALA A 121 -8.55 14.61 1.54
N GLU A 122 -9.54 15.35 1.06
CA GLU A 122 -10.94 15.09 1.35
C GLU A 122 -11.33 13.69 0.87
N ARG A 123 -12.08 12.97 1.71
CA ARG A 123 -12.58 11.62 1.37
C ARG A 123 -13.63 11.72 0.27
N VAL A 124 -13.37 11.04 -0.84
CA VAL A 124 -14.34 10.91 -1.93
C VAL A 124 -15.45 9.93 -1.52
N ASP A 125 -16.68 10.41 -1.47
CA ASP A 125 -17.85 9.55 -1.22
C ASP A 125 -18.17 8.72 -2.46
N THR A 126 -17.58 7.55 -2.54
CA THR A 126 -17.78 6.60 -3.66
C THR A 126 -17.58 5.16 -3.20
N ARG A 127 -18.37 4.24 -3.79
CA ARG A 127 -18.15 2.80 -3.66
C ARG A 127 -17.11 2.25 -4.66
N HIS A 128 -16.77 3.03 -5.70
CA HIS A 128 -15.90 2.59 -6.79
C HIS A 128 -14.43 2.76 -6.42
N THR A 129 -13.95 1.89 -5.54
CA THR A 129 -12.59 1.93 -4.99
C THR A 129 -11.85 0.60 -5.16
N HIS A 130 -12.32 -0.29 -6.08
CA HIS A 130 -11.63 -1.54 -6.33
C HIS A 130 -10.28 -1.31 -7.01
N GLY A 131 -9.22 -1.89 -6.47
CA GLY A 131 -7.87 -1.79 -7.00
C GLY A 131 -7.09 -0.53 -6.55
N THR A 132 -7.62 0.30 -5.66
CA THR A 132 -6.94 1.51 -5.17
C THR A 132 -5.54 1.23 -4.62
N GLY A 133 -5.40 0.24 -3.70
CA GLY A 133 -4.10 -0.12 -3.11
C GLY A 133 -3.11 -0.63 -4.16
N CYS A 134 -3.54 -1.58 -4.98
CA CYS A 134 -2.71 -2.14 -6.06
C CYS A 134 -2.27 -1.07 -7.06
N THR A 135 -3.16 -0.11 -7.39
CA THR A 135 -2.83 1.01 -8.29
C THR A 135 -1.80 1.93 -7.68
N LEU A 136 -1.94 2.26 -6.39
CA LEU A 136 -0.99 3.09 -5.65
C LEU A 136 0.40 2.44 -5.63
N ALA A 137 0.49 1.18 -5.22
CA ALA A 137 1.74 0.44 -5.17
C ALA A 137 2.41 0.34 -6.56
N SER A 138 1.63 0.05 -7.61
CA SER A 138 2.14 -0.03 -8.98
C SER A 138 2.63 1.33 -9.51
N ALA A 139 1.92 2.41 -9.21
CA ALA A 139 2.33 3.76 -9.61
C ALA A 139 3.60 4.20 -8.86
N CYS A 140 3.73 3.90 -7.55
CA CYS A 140 4.97 4.11 -6.81
C CYS A 140 6.13 3.34 -7.43
N ALA A 141 5.92 2.05 -7.76
CA ALA A 141 6.94 1.22 -8.40
C ALA A 141 7.38 1.79 -9.75
N ALA A 142 6.44 2.25 -10.57
CA ALA A 142 6.74 2.90 -11.85
C ALA A 142 7.57 4.19 -11.66
N GLY A 143 7.22 5.02 -10.68
CA GLY A 143 7.99 6.22 -10.34
C GLY A 143 9.42 5.90 -9.93
N LEU A 144 9.62 4.92 -9.05
CA LEU A 144 10.95 4.46 -8.63
C LEU A 144 11.74 3.86 -9.79
N ALA A 145 11.11 3.07 -10.67
CA ALA A 145 11.74 2.52 -11.87
C ALA A 145 12.20 3.59 -12.86
N MET A 146 11.55 4.75 -12.88
CA MET A 146 11.96 5.93 -13.66
C MET A 146 13.06 6.75 -12.96
N GLY A 147 13.59 6.30 -11.82
CA GLY A 147 14.66 6.98 -11.08
C GLY A 147 14.18 8.20 -10.27
N ARG A 148 12.87 8.33 -10.01
CA ARG A 148 12.36 9.43 -9.18
C ARG A 148 12.72 9.23 -7.70
N PRO A 149 13.00 10.31 -6.96
CA PRO A 149 13.09 10.25 -5.50
C PRO A 149 11.81 9.65 -4.89
N LEU A 150 11.94 8.95 -3.77
CA LEU A 150 10.84 8.23 -3.13
C LEU A 150 9.63 9.13 -2.86
N GLU A 151 9.85 10.29 -2.26
CA GLU A 151 8.79 11.23 -1.90
C GLU A 151 8.05 11.75 -3.13
N VAL A 152 8.78 11.96 -4.24
CA VAL A 152 8.19 12.39 -5.52
C VAL A 152 7.37 11.26 -6.12
N ALA A 153 7.91 10.03 -6.16
CA ALA A 153 7.21 8.86 -6.69
C ALA A 153 5.90 8.60 -5.91
N VAL A 154 5.95 8.71 -4.58
CA VAL A 154 4.77 8.53 -3.73
C VAL A 154 3.75 9.66 -3.93
N ALA A 155 4.17 10.92 -3.94
CA ALA A 155 3.27 12.06 -4.13
C ALA A 155 2.55 12.02 -5.49
N GLU A 156 3.27 11.71 -6.57
CA GLU A 156 2.69 11.57 -7.91
C GLU A 156 1.73 10.37 -7.99
N ALA A 157 2.10 9.21 -7.43
CA ALA A 157 1.24 8.04 -7.37
C ALA A 157 -0.04 8.32 -6.59
N TRP A 158 0.07 9.02 -5.46
CA TRP A 158 -1.04 9.39 -4.61
C TRP A 158 -2.00 10.35 -5.32
N ALA A 159 -1.49 11.39 -5.98
CA ALA A 159 -2.28 12.32 -6.79
C ALA A 159 -2.98 11.61 -7.94
N TYR A 160 -2.27 10.71 -8.65
CA TYR A 160 -2.83 9.90 -9.73
C TYR A 160 -4.01 9.05 -9.27
N VAL A 161 -3.86 8.35 -8.15
CA VAL A 161 -4.91 7.49 -7.58
C VAL A 161 -6.10 8.30 -7.12
N GLY A 162 -5.88 9.44 -6.46
CA GLY A 162 -6.94 10.35 -6.04
C GLY A 162 -7.83 10.80 -7.21
N GLU A 163 -7.22 11.14 -8.34
CA GLU A 163 -7.96 11.53 -9.54
C GLU A 163 -8.65 10.35 -10.21
N ALA A 164 -8.01 9.18 -10.25
CA ALA A 164 -8.61 7.96 -10.78
C ALA A 164 -9.86 7.51 -9.98
N ILE A 165 -9.90 7.78 -8.67
CA ILE A 165 -11.08 7.56 -7.82
C ILE A 165 -12.18 8.56 -8.17
N ARG A 166 -11.88 9.85 -8.26
CA ARG A 166 -12.87 10.91 -8.58
C ARG A 166 -13.53 10.69 -9.93
N ARG A 167 -12.78 10.16 -10.90
CA ARG A 167 -13.24 9.88 -12.28
C ARG A 167 -13.72 8.45 -12.49
N ALA A 168 -13.87 7.66 -11.42
CA ALA A 168 -14.31 6.28 -11.52
C ALA A 168 -15.61 6.18 -12.36
N PRO A 169 -15.67 5.31 -13.39
CA PRO A 169 -16.74 5.32 -14.39
C PRO A 169 -18.09 4.78 -13.87
N GLY A 170 -18.15 4.32 -12.63
CA GLY A 170 -19.38 3.84 -12.02
C GLY A 170 -19.89 2.50 -12.58
N LEU A 171 -19.02 1.68 -13.16
CA LEU A 171 -19.38 0.41 -13.78
C LEU A 171 -19.66 -0.69 -12.76
N GLY A 172 -20.66 -1.52 -13.05
CA GLY A 172 -21.00 -2.68 -12.25
C GLY A 172 -21.86 -2.39 -11.01
N GLY A 173 -22.37 -3.45 -10.38
CA GLY A 173 -23.25 -3.39 -9.21
C GLY A 173 -22.52 -3.42 -7.86
N GLY A 174 -21.22 -3.73 -7.84
CA GLY A 174 -20.37 -3.81 -6.65
C GLY A 174 -19.39 -2.65 -6.52
N HIS A 175 -18.20 -2.94 -5.97
CA HIS A 175 -17.09 -2.01 -5.94
C HIS A 175 -16.49 -1.90 -7.35
N GLY A 176 -16.82 -0.84 -8.08
CA GLY A 176 -16.39 -0.63 -9.46
C GLY A 176 -14.91 -0.24 -9.57
N PRO A 177 -14.36 -0.28 -10.80
CA PRO A 177 -12.96 0.06 -11.07
C PRO A 177 -12.71 1.56 -10.99
N LEU A 178 -11.44 1.91 -10.85
CA LEU A 178 -10.92 3.26 -11.01
C LEU A 178 -10.84 3.65 -12.49
N ASP A 179 -10.73 4.93 -12.80
CA ASP A 179 -10.39 5.40 -14.14
C ASP A 179 -8.86 5.50 -14.31
N HIS A 180 -8.20 4.37 -14.60
CA HIS A 180 -6.76 4.35 -14.85
C HIS A 180 -6.32 5.14 -16.10
N GLY A 181 -7.23 5.35 -17.03
CA GLY A 181 -6.95 6.01 -18.31
C GLY A 181 -7.16 7.52 -18.30
N TRP A 182 -7.50 8.12 -17.17
CA TRP A 182 -7.82 9.54 -17.09
C TRP A 182 -6.72 10.47 -17.64
N PRO A 183 -5.39 10.21 -17.49
CA PRO A 183 -4.37 11.13 -17.98
C PRO A 183 -4.27 11.18 -19.51
N VAL A 184 -4.75 10.14 -20.20
CA VAL A 184 -4.64 10.03 -21.67
C VAL A 184 -5.96 10.25 -22.41
N ARG A 185 -7.05 10.48 -21.67
CA ARG A 185 -8.37 10.74 -22.28
C ARG A 185 -8.73 12.21 -22.37
N GLY A 186 -7.86 13.09 -21.97
CA GLY A 186 -7.96 14.54 -22.17
C GLY A 186 -9.23 15.17 -21.61
#